data_dfbcfea6acd10fc4cf7d111278200d3c
#
_entry.id   dfbcfea6acd10fc4cf7d111278200d3c
#
_cell.length_a   1.000
_cell.length_b   1.000
_cell.length_c   1.000
_cell.angle_alpha   90.00
_cell.angle_beta   90.00
_cell.angle_gamma   90.00
#
_symmetry.space_group_name_H-M   'P 1'
#
loop_
_entity.id
_entity.type
_entity.pdbx_description
1 polymer ?
#
loop_
_entity_poly.entity_id
_entity_poly.type
_entity_poly.pdbx_seq_one_letter_code
_entity_poly.pdbx_strand_id
1 'polypeptide(L)'
;DFGYVAGENFKGENSAWFARGKFYLFHTDVSLVVMDFQRHLMLGIDVTRAVGGAGVWLEGAHVIPGFFSNTASETDPYTRLSAGLDYNFAGGWYTFFEYHFNSAGVSETVRYLDIFRQSGVAEGAVYLMGRHYLNAGLVYQLHPLIPVTAMVICNAGDGSVVFAPSAEYNIRENVYLVLGAYLGIGNSYQMLTDPGTGQPAPALHSEFGAYPDLLYTAFRIYF
;
A
#
# COMPACT_ATOMS: atom_id res chain seq x y z
N ASP A 1 19.70 11.97 7.16
CA ASP A 1 19.91 10.56 7.56
C ASP A 1 20.56 9.80 6.40
N PHE A 2 21.41 8.84 6.74
CA PHE A 2 22.00 7.90 5.79
C PHE A 2 21.93 6.51 6.40
N GLY A 3 21.60 5.51 5.58
CA GLY A 3 21.58 4.12 5.98
C GLY A 3 22.18 3.21 4.92
N TYR A 4 22.82 2.14 5.36
CA TYR A 4 23.35 1.08 4.50
C TYR A 4 23.00 -0.28 5.11
N VAL A 5 22.48 -1.16 4.28
CA VAL A 5 22.16 -2.55 4.63
C VAL A 5 23.04 -3.46 3.79
N ALA A 6 23.97 -4.15 4.44
CA ALA A 6 24.83 -5.12 3.78
C ALA A 6 24.00 -6.35 3.37
N GLY A 7 24.01 -6.67 2.09
CA GLY A 7 23.40 -7.84 1.53
C GLY A 7 24.29 -9.08 1.65
N GLU A 8 23.87 -10.17 1.02
CA GLU A 8 24.57 -11.44 1.03
C GLU A 8 26.03 -11.30 0.55
N ASN A 9 26.94 -11.83 1.33
CA ASN A 9 28.38 -11.77 1.10
C ASN A 9 28.97 -10.34 0.99
N PHE A 10 28.30 -9.33 1.53
CA PHE A 10 28.70 -7.91 1.47
C PHE A 10 28.87 -7.38 0.04
N LYS A 11 28.29 -8.03 -0.95
CA LYS A 11 28.34 -7.56 -2.33
C LYS A 11 27.44 -6.35 -2.50
N GLY A 12 27.95 -5.29 -3.15
CA GLY A 12 27.18 -4.06 -3.42
C GLY A 12 25.88 -4.34 -4.20
N GLU A 13 25.92 -5.33 -5.10
CA GLU A 13 24.77 -5.76 -5.90
C GLU A 13 23.60 -6.35 -5.09
N ASN A 14 23.85 -6.83 -3.87
CA ASN A 14 22.86 -7.40 -2.96
C ASN A 14 22.60 -6.49 -1.75
N SER A 15 23.24 -5.33 -1.72
CA SER A 15 23.15 -4.35 -0.65
C SER A 15 22.14 -3.26 -1.00
N ALA A 16 21.68 -2.54 0.00
CA ALA A 16 20.83 -1.37 -0.17
C ALA A 16 21.42 -0.18 0.57
N TRP A 17 21.24 1.02 0.07
CA TRP A 17 21.56 2.25 0.79
C TRP A 17 20.48 3.29 0.55
N PHE A 18 20.35 4.21 1.48
CA PHE A 18 19.51 5.39 1.29
C PHE A 18 20.15 6.63 1.89
N ALA A 19 19.80 7.77 1.33
CA ALA A 19 20.04 9.07 1.92
C ALA A 19 18.73 9.85 1.98
N ARG A 20 18.47 10.54 3.11
CA ARG A 20 17.27 11.34 3.31
C ARG A 20 17.62 12.70 3.88
N GLY A 21 17.17 13.76 3.22
CA GLY A 21 17.15 15.13 3.70
C GLY A 21 15.79 15.48 4.26
N LYS A 22 15.72 16.10 5.44
CA LYS A 22 14.49 16.65 6.03
C LYS A 22 14.61 18.15 6.18
N PHE A 23 13.56 18.85 5.81
CA PHE A 23 13.48 20.30 5.83
C PHE A 23 12.15 20.72 6.44
N TYR A 24 12.17 21.82 7.18
CA TYR A 24 10.96 22.49 7.66
C TYR A 24 10.86 23.85 6.99
N LEU A 25 9.91 23.99 6.06
CA LEU A 25 9.75 25.19 5.23
C LEU A 25 8.28 25.65 5.25
N PHE A 26 8.04 26.93 5.58
CA PHE A 26 6.71 27.52 5.55
C PHE A 26 5.64 26.70 6.33
N HIS A 27 5.95 26.25 7.52
CA HIS A 27 5.10 25.37 8.35
C HIS A 27 4.77 24.02 7.71
N THR A 28 5.67 23.53 6.88
CA THR A 28 5.52 22.28 6.14
C THR A 28 6.78 21.43 6.35
N ASP A 29 6.60 20.18 6.73
CA ASP A 29 7.67 19.20 6.76
C ASP A 29 7.86 18.64 5.35
N VAL A 30 9.09 18.63 4.87
CA VAL A 30 9.46 18.08 3.56
C VAL A 30 10.60 17.10 3.74
N SER A 31 10.46 15.89 3.22
CA SER A 31 11.52 14.89 3.15
C SER A 31 11.84 14.58 1.68
N LEU A 32 13.10 14.49 1.35
CA LEU A 32 13.58 13.99 0.07
C LEU A 32 14.42 12.74 0.33
N VAL A 33 14.18 11.69 -0.46
CA VAL A 33 14.84 10.40 -0.31
C VAL A 33 15.44 9.98 -1.64
N VAL A 34 16.67 9.49 -1.59
CA VAL A 34 17.27 8.70 -2.67
C VAL A 34 17.70 7.36 -2.10
N MET A 35 17.36 6.29 -2.81
CA MET A 35 17.63 4.92 -2.34
C MET A 35 18.06 4.04 -3.52
N ASP A 36 19.06 3.20 -3.26
CA ASP A 36 19.35 2.01 -4.05
C ASP A 36 18.76 0.80 -3.32
N PHE A 37 17.84 0.12 -3.96
CA PHE A 37 17.22 -1.10 -3.46
C PHE A 37 17.24 -2.14 -4.56
N GLN A 38 17.96 -3.24 -4.35
CA GLN A 38 18.08 -4.33 -5.33
C GLN A 38 18.46 -3.84 -6.74
N ARG A 39 19.42 -2.90 -6.82
CA ARG A 39 19.90 -2.26 -8.06
C ARG A 39 18.90 -1.32 -8.75
N HIS A 40 17.80 -0.98 -8.09
CA HIS A 40 16.85 0.02 -8.55
C HIS A 40 17.17 1.37 -7.91
N LEU A 41 17.08 2.44 -8.68
CA LEU A 41 17.11 3.79 -8.12
C LEU A 41 15.69 4.21 -7.76
N MET A 42 15.46 4.56 -6.50
CA MET A 42 14.23 5.18 -6.05
C MET A 42 14.49 6.62 -5.62
N LEU A 43 13.69 7.53 -6.14
CA LEU A 43 13.61 8.93 -5.73
C LEU A 43 12.27 9.13 -5.02
N GLY A 44 12.31 9.65 -3.78
CA GLY A 44 11.12 9.84 -2.95
C GLY A 44 10.97 11.29 -2.47
N ILE A 45 9.73 11.71 -2.34
CA ILE A 45 9.33 12.96 -1.70
C ILE A 45 8.19 12.69 -0.73
N ASP A 46 8.23 13.34 0.42
CA ASP A 46 7.17 13.38 1.42
C ASP A 46 6.94 14.81 1.85
N VAL A 47 5.70 15.25 1.89
CA VAL A 47 5.29 16.60 2.29
C VAL A 47 4.12 16.47 3.24
N THR A 48 4.27 17.02 4.45
CA THR A 48 3.23 16.95 5.49
C THR A 48 3.00 18.31 6.12
N ARG A 49 1.74 18.65 6.33
CA ARG A 49 1.34 19.92 6.94
C ARG A 49 0.04 19.80 7.73
N ALA A 50 -0.06 20.52 8.84
CA ALA A 50 -1.33 20.74 9.52
C ALA A 50 -2.07 21.96 8.92
N VAL A 51 -3.35 21.78 8.59
CA VAL A 51 -4.22 22.83 8.02
C VAL A 51 -5.57 22.81 8.74
N GLY A 52 -5.87 23.85 9.53
CA GLY A 52 -7.16 23.96 10.20
C GLY A 52 -7.50 22.80 11.15
N GLY A 53 -6.49 22.16 11.76
CA GLY A 53 -6.66 21.00 12.61
C GLY A 53 -6.69 19.65 11.88
N ALA A 54 -6.69 19.66 10.54
CA ALA A 54 -6.45 18.47 9.73
C ALA A 54 -4.96 18.30 9.46
N GLY A 55 -4.48 17.05 9.45
CA GLY A 55 -3.24 16.67 8.81
C GLY A 55 -3.47 16.50 7.30
N VAL A 56 -2.56 17.00 6.47
CA VAL A 56 -2.57 16.75 5.02
C VAL A 56 -1.19 16.28 4.60
N TRP A 57 -1.13 15.32 3.68
CA TRP A 57 0.13 14.80 3.17
C TRP A 57 0.10 14.54 1.67
N LEU A 58 1.28 14.58 1.09
CA LEU A 58 1.57 14.16 -0.27
C LEU A 58 2.86 13.37 -0.25
N GLU A 59 2.81 12.13 -0.73
CA GLU A 59 3.96 11.26 -0.86
C GLU A 59 4.14 10.86 -2.33
N GLY A 60 5.39 10.76 -2.76
CA GLY A 60 5.71 10.33 -4.12
C GLY A 60 6.97 9.51 -4.15
N ALA A 61 6.98 8.48 -4.99
CA ALA A 61 8.17 7.68 -5.29
C ALA A 61 8.24 7.42 -6.79
N HIS A 62 9.41 7.65 -7.37
CA HIS A 62 9.75 7.29 -8.74
C HIS A 62 10.85 6.24 -8.71
N VAL A 63 10.61 5.10 -9.34
CA VAL A 63 11.54 3.97 -9.38
C VAL A 63 12.02 3.75 -10.81
N ILE A 64 13.34 3.65 -10.97
CA ILE A 64 14.02 3.32 -12.21
C ILE A 64 14.64 1.92 -12.03
N PRO A 65 13.96 0.87 -12.49
CA PRO A 65 14.42 -0.50 -12.32
C PRO A 65 15.75 -0.74 -13.06
N GLY A 66 16.66 -1.47 -12.44
CA GLY A 66 17.93 -1.85 -13.04
C GLY A 66 18.90 -0.69 -13.26
N PHE A 67 18.69 0.49 -12.67
CA PHE A 67 19.56 1.67 -12.86
C PHE A 67 21.05 1.39 -12.55
N PHE A 68 21.31 0.58 -11.54
CA PHE A 68 22.66 0.15 -11.15
C PHE A 68 23.04 -1.23 -11.70
N SER A 69 22.25 -1.78 -12.62
CA SER A 69 22.51 -3.08 -13.26
C SER A 69 23.27 -2.90 -14.59
N ASN A 70 24.10 -3.88 -14.91
CA ASN A 70 24.76 -3.94 -16.22
C ASN A 70 23.85 -4.55 -17.31
N THR A 71 22.68 -5.05 -16.96
CA THR A 71 21.69 -5.60 -17.88
C THR A 71 20.46 -4.68 -17.90
N ALA A 72 19.90 -4.49 -19.10
CA ALA A 72 18.66 -3.73 -19.23
C ALA A 72 17.55 -4.38 -18.38
N SER A 73 16.77 -3.58 -17.67
CA SER A 73 15.59 -4.05 -16.97
C SER A 73 14.47 -4.32 -17.98
N GLU A 74 13.73 -5.40 -17.78
CA GLU A 74 12.51 -5.69 -18.55
C GLU A 74 11.31 -4.86 -18.06
N THR A 75 11.47 -4.14 -16.95
CA THR A 75 10.41 -3.32 -16.33
C THR A 75 10.66 -1.84 -16.63
N ASP A 76 9.62 -1.16 -17.10
CA ASP A 76 9.63 0.28 -17.29
C ASP A 76 9.71 1.04 -15.95
N PRO A 77 10.30 2.25 -15.93
CA PRO A 77 10.22 3.13 -14.77
C PRO A 77 8.77 3.40 -14.37
N TYR A 78 8.53 3.46 -13.07
CA TYR A 78 7.18 3.69 -12.56
C TYR A 78 7.14 4.71 -11.42
N THR A 79 5.97 5.31 -11.25
CA THR A 79 5.71 6.34 -10.24
C THR A 79 4.54 5.91 -9.37
N ARG A 80 4.67 6.11 -8.06
CA ARG A 80 3.59 5.99 -7.08
C ARG A 80 3.41 7.34 -6.40
N LEU A 81 2.15 7.74 -6.20
CA LEU A 81 1.77 8.98 -5.53
C LEU A 81 0.65 8.67 -4.55
N SER A 82 0.74 9.20 -3.33
CA SER A 82 -0.35 9.19 -2.35
C SER A 82 -0.61 10.63 -1.91
N ALA A 83 -1.87 11.01 -1.83
CA ALA A 83 -2.29 12.28 -1.27
C ALA A 83 -3.47 12.04 -0.34
N GLY A 84 -3.40 12.57 0.86
CA GLY A 84 -4.42 12.29 1.85
C GLY A 84 -4.59 13.40 2.87
N LEU A 85 -5.59 13.19 3.69
CA LEU A 85 -5.89 14.03 4.84
C LEU A 85 -6.41 13.18 6.00
N ASP A 86 -6.18 13.64 7.21
CA ASP A 86 -6.78 13.09 8.41
C ASP A 86 -7.39 14.18 9.29
N TYR A 87 -8.29 13.76 10.16
CA TYR A 87 -8.90 14.65 11.11
C TYR A 87 -9.36 13.94 12.39
N ASN A 88 -9.09 14.59 13.52
CA ASN A 88 -9.61 14.19 14.83
C ASN A 88 -10.86 15.00 15.16
N PHE A 89 -12.03 14.35 15.16
CA PHE A 89 -13.28 14.98 15.50
C PHE A 89 -13.51 15.02 17.03
N ALA A 90 -14.26 16.01 17.49
CA ALA A 90 -14.75 15.99 18.85
C ALA A 90 -15.58 14.70 19.10
N GLY A 91 -15.39 14.07 20.27
CA GLY A 91 -16.08 12.81 20.59
C GLY A 91 -15.28 11.54 20.30
N GLY A 92 -13.98 11.66 19.99
CA GLY A 92 -13.06 10.52 19.90
C GLY A 92 -13.09 9.78 18.56
N TRP A 93 -13.53 10.44 17.51
CA TRP A 93 -13.47 9.93 16.15
C TRP A 93 -12.20 10.42 15.46
N TYR A 94 -11.40 9.51 14.94
CA TYR A 94 -10.31 9.81 14.00
C TYR A 94 -10.66 9.21 12.65
N THR A 95 -10.49 9.99 11.59
CA THR A 95 -10.69 9.52 10.22
C THR A 95 -9.55 9.95 9.33
N PHE A 96 -9.29 9.15 8.30
CA PHE A 96 -8.42 9.57 7.20
C PHE A 96 -9.04 9.20 5.86
N PHE A 97 -8.61 9.91 4.84
CA PHE A 97 -8.90 9.64 3.44
C PHE A 97 -7.63 9.81 2.62
N GLU A 98 -7.37 8.88 1.71
CA GLU A 98 -6.19 8.91 0.85
C GLU A 98 -6.55 8.46 -0.56
N TYR A 99 -6.03 9.17 -1.55
CA TYR A 99 -5.95 8.72 -2.93
C TYR A 99 -4.54 8.19 -3.19
N HIS A 100 -4.45 7.00 -3.80
CA HIS A 100 -3.19 6.40 -4.22
C HIS A 100 -3.19 6.14 -5.72
N PHE A 101 -2.10 6.52 -6.38
CA PHE A 101 -1.82 6.28 -7.79
C PHE A 101 -0.59 5.40 -7.94
N ASN A 102 -0.67 4.39 -8.84
CA ASN A 102 0.43 3.51 -9.19
C ASN A 102 0.51 3.36 -10.72
N SER A 103 1.53 3.95 -11.35
CA SER A 103 1.68 3.85 -12.81
C SER A 103 2.06 2.45 -13.29
N ALA A 104 2.64 1.59 -12.42
CA ALA A 104 2.93 0.19 -12.72
C ALA A 104 1.66 -0.69 -12.79
N GLY A 105 0.55 -0.21 -12.19
CA GLY A 105 -0.72 -0.91 -12.26
C GLY A 105 -1.31 -0.92 -13.67
N VAL A 106 -2.26 -1.81 -13.91
CA VAL A 106 -2.99 -1.92 -15.17
C VAL A 106 -4.41 -1.38 -15.03
N SER A 107 -4.97 -0.83 -16.11
CA SER A 107 -6.32 -0.25 -16.10
C SER A 107 -7.40 -1.27 -16.50
N GLU A 108 -7.03 -2.31 -17.24
CA GLU A 108 -7.94 -3.31 -17.76
C GLU A 108 -7.90 -4.57 -16.89
N THR A 109 -9.03 -4.98 -16.35
CA THR A 109 -9.14 -6.14 -15.44
C THR A 109 -8.65 -7.44 -16.07
N VAL A 110 -8.83 -7.61 -17.37
CA VAL A 110 -8.34 -8.77 -18.12
C VAL A 110 -6.82 -8.91 -18.09
N ARG A 111 -6.11 -7.83 -17.80
CA ARG A 111 -4.66 -7.76 -17.73
C ARG A 111 -4.11 -7.79 -16.30
N TYR A 112 -4.95 -7.91 -15.28
CA TYR A 112 -4.49 -7.92 -13.89
C TYR A 112 -3.45 -9.01 -13.62
N LEU A 113 -3.57 -10.16 -14.22
CA LEU A 113 -2.59 -11.24 -14.06
C LEU A 113 -1.24 -10.96 -14.76
N ASP A 114 -1.20 -10.02 -15.72
CA ASP A 114 0.06 -9.64 -16.38
C ASP A 114 1.02 -8.93 -15.41
N ILE A 115 0.49 -8.28 -14.36
CA ILE A 115 1.33 -7.57 -13.39
C ILE A 115 2.33 -8.49 -12.68
N PHE A 116 1.98 -9.78 -12.49
CA PHE A 116 2.87 -10.77 -11.87
C PHE A 116 4.10 -11.12 -12.70
N ARG A 117 4.14 -10.70 -13.96
CA ARG A 117 5.31 -10.83 -14.84
C ARG A 117 6.29 -9.66 -14.68
N GLN A 118 5.89 -8.58 -14.01
CA GLN A 118 6.75 -7.43 -13.77
C GLN A 118 7.70 -7.70 -12.60
N SER A 119 8.97 -7.29 -12.73
CA SER A 119 9.98 -7.46 -11.68
C SER A 119 9.59 -6.78 -10.37
N GLY A 120 8.98 -5.61 -10.42
CA GLY A 120 8.53 -4.88 -9.23
C GLY A 120 7.53 -5.66 -8.36
N VAL A 121 6.70 -6.53 -8.96
CA VAL A 121 5.79 -7.42 -8.21
C VAL A 121 6.56 -8.64 -7.69
N ALA A 122 7.40 -9.25 -8.49
CA ALA A 122 8.21 -10.40 -8.09
C ALA A 122 9.14 -10.07 -6.91
N GLU A 123 9.62 -8.85 -6.83
CA GLU A 123 10.47 -8.30 -5.76
C GLU A 123 9.65 -7.76 -4.56
N GLY A 124 8.33 -7.80 -4.62
CA GLY A 124 7.45 -7.32 -3.56
C GLY A 124 7.35 -5.79 -3.44
N ALA A 125 7.85 -5.03 -4.43
CA ALA A 125 7.77 -3.57 -4.45
C ALA A 125 6.38 -3.06 -4.88
N VAL A 126 5.64 -3.85 -5.66
CA VAL A 126 4.28 -3.56 -6.13
C VAL A 126 3.39 -4.76 -5.81
N TYR A 127 2.27 -4.55 -5.18
CA TYR A 127 1.30 -5.59 -4.78
C TYR A 127 -0.15 -5.26 -5.14
N LEU A 128 -0.43 -4.03 -5.58
CA LEU A 128 -1.74 -3.59 -6.06
C LEU A 128 -1.78 -3.70 -7.60
N MET A 129 -2.85 -4.26 -8.13
CA MET A 129 -2.96 -4.58 -9.57
C MET A 129 -3.42 -3.38 -10.40
N GLY A 130 -4.29 -2.55 -9.84
CA GLY A 130 -4.85 -1.37 -10.49
C GLY A 130 -3.93 -0.15 -10.42
N ARG A 131 -4.40 0.95 -11.01
CA ARG A 131 -3.67 2.23 -11.03
C ARG A 131 -4.17 3.23 -10.00
N HIS A 132 -5.45 3.20 -9.67
CA HIS A 132 -6.10 4.24 -8.87
C HIS A 132 -6.83 3.61 -7.68
N TYR A 133 -6.52 4.07 -6.48
CA TYR A 133 -7.15 3.58 -5.26
C TYR A 133 -7.64 4.73 -4.40
N LEU A 134 -8.75 4.48 -3.73
CA LEU A 134 -9.30 5.35 -2.71
C LEU A 134 -9.29 4.57 -1.38
N ASN A 135 -8.60 5.12 -0.40
CA ASN A 135 -8.46 4.53 0.92
C ASN A 135 -9.19 5.43 1.93
N ALA A 136 -9.91 4.83 2.84
CA ALA A 136 -10.52 5.53 3.96
C ALA A 136 -10.42 4.69 5.22
N GLY A 137 -10.26 5.35 6.35
CA GLY A 137 -10.23 4.70 7.66
C GLY A 137 -10.93 5.51 8.72
N LEU A 138 -11.46 4.77 9.67
CA LEU A 138 -12.14 5.29 10.84
C LEU A 138 -11.61 4.56 12.07
N VAL A 139 -11.26 5.31 13.11
CA VAL A 139 -10.97 4.78 14.44
C VAL A 139 -11.92 5.46 15.42
N TYR A 140 -12.57 4.67 16.25
CA TYR A 140 -13.49 5.18 17.27
C TYR A 140 -13.28 4.47 18.61
N GLN A 141 -13.22 5.24 19.68
CA GLN A 141 -13.14 4.71 21.02
C GLN A 141 -14.54 4.39 21.53
N LEU A 142 -15.06 3.18 21.22
CA LEU A 142 -16.40 2.73 21.63
C LEU A 142 -16.55 2.68 23.15
N HIS A 143 -15.49 2.24 23.83
CA HIS A 143 -15.36 2.21 25.28
C HIS A 143 -13.86 2.46 25.59
N PRO A 144 -13.50 3.02 26.78
CA PRO A 144 -12.08 3.23 27.14
C PRO A 144 -11.17 2.00 26.96
N LEU A 145 -11.76 0.79 26.99
CA LEU A 145 -11.03 -0.46 26.78
C LEU A 145 -11.28 -1.08 25.40
N ILE A 146 -12.09 -0.45 24.53
CA ILE A 146 -12.52 -1.04 23.26
C ILE A 146 -12.41 -0.01 22.14
N PRO A 147 -11.24 0.20 21.53
CA PRO A 147 -11.12 0.86 20.24
C PRO A 147 -11.67 -0.05 19.12
N VAL A 148 -12.41 0.55 18.20
CA VAL A 148 -12.85 -0.10 16.95
C VAL A 148 -12.26 0.64 15.77
N THR A 149 -11.93 -0.11 14.72
CA THR A 149 -11.36 0.42 13.50
C THR A 149 -12.13 -0.13 12.30
N ALA A 150 -12.35 0.68 11.30
CA ALA A 150 -12.84 0.24 10.01
C ALA A 150 -11.98 0.86 8.92
N MET A 151 -11.48 0.04 8.00
CA MET A 151 -10.70 0.49 6.85
C MET A 151 -11.33 0.00 5.55
N VAL A 152 -11.23 0.82 4.53
CA VAL A 152 -11.71 0.52 3.18
C VAL A 152 -10.59 0.84 2.19
N ILE A 153 -10.31 -0.09 1.29
CA ILE A 153 -9.47 0.13 0.11
C ILE A 153 -10.33 -0.17 -1.11
N CYS A 154 -10.53 0.81 -1.97
CA CYS A 154 -11.31 0.68 -3.20
C CYS A 154 -10.39 0.81 -4.41
N ASN A 155 -10.39 -0.17 -5.30
CA ASN A 155 -9.82 -0.02 -6.63
C ASN A 155 -10.80 0.78 -7.49
N ALA A 156 -10.48 2.05 -7.78
CA ALA A 156 -11.34 2.93 -8.54
C ALA A 156 -11.48 2.53 -10.03
N GLY A 157 -10.60 1.65 -10.53
CA GLY A 157 -10.64 1.16 -11.90
C GLY A 157 -11.72 0.11 -12.14
N ASP A 158 -11.96 -0.78 -11.16
CA ASP A 158 -12.93 -1.88 -11.28
C ASP A 158 -14.06 -1.82 -10.24
N GLY A 159 -13.99 -0.88 -9.29
CA GLY A 159 -15.00 -0.67 -8.26
C GLY A 159 -15.00 -1.71 -7.14
N SER A 160 -14.01 -2.62 -7.12
CA SER A 160 -13.90 -3.60 -6.04
C SER A 160 -13.33 -2.99 -4.78
N VAL A 161 -13.63 -3.61 -3.63
CA VAL A 161 -13.32 -3.06 -2.31
C VAL A 161 -12.81 -4.15 -1.39
N VAL A 162 -11.79 -3.84 -0.58
CA VAL A 162 -11.52 -4.56 0.68
C VAL A 162 -12.08 -3.75 1.83
N PHE A 163 -12.91 -4.39 2.63
CA PHE A 163 -13.39 -3.83 3.90
C PHE A 163 -12.74 -4.58 5.07
N ALA A 164 -12.06 -3.85 5.95
CA ALA A 164 -11.29 -4.41 7.06
C ALA A 164 -11.72 -3.81 8.41
N PRO A 165 -12.82 -4.31 9.00
CA PRO A 165 -13.22 -3.94 10.35
C PRO A 165 -12.40 -4.68 11.39
N SER A 166 -12.10 -4.04 12.52
CA SER A 166 -11.51 -4.69 13.69
C SER A 166 -11.94 -4.03 14.99
N ALA A 167 -11.89 -4.81 16.06
CA ALA A 167 -12.07 -4.33 17.43
C ALA A 167 -10.98 -4.94 18.32
N GLU A 168 -10.44 -4.14 19.21
CA GLU A 168 -9.54 -4.60 20.25
C GLU A 168 -10.21 -4.46 21.60
N TYR A 169 -10.07 -5.46 22.46
CA TYR A 169 -10.51 -5.41 23.83
C TYR A 169 -9.33 -5.55 24.78
N ASN A 170 -9.08 -4.51 25.57
CA ASN A 170 -8.12 -4.55 26.68
C ASN A 170 -8.76 -5.27 27.86
N ILE A 171 -8.43 -6.58 27.98
CA ILE A 171 -8.99 -7.46 29.03
C ILE A 171 -8.39 -7.11 30.39
N ARG A 172 -7.09 -6.81 30.41
CA ARG A 172 -6.30 -6.51 31.60
C ARG A 172 -5.06 -5.71 31.20
N GLU A 173 -4.35 -5.15 32.15
CA GLU A 173 -3.04 -4.54 31.91
C GLU A 173 -2.17 -5.50 31.08
N ASN A 174 -1.68 -5.00 29.95
CA ASN A 174 -0.85 -5.75 29.00
C ASN A 174 -1.49 -7.00 28.34
N VAL A 175 -2.83 -7.18 28.43
CA VAL A 175 -3.56 -8.31 27.84
C VAL A 175 -4.68 -7.83 26.93
N TYR A 176 -4.60 -8.18 25.66
CA TYR A 176 -5.49 -7.72 24.60
C TYR A 176 -6.06 -8.87 23.80
N LEU A 177 -7.34 -8.80 23.47
CA LEU A 177 -7.99 -9.65 22.48
C LEU A 177 -8.34 -8.78 21.26
N VAL A 178 -7.92 -9.21 20.08
CA VAL A 178 -8.27 -8.56 18.81
C VAL A 178 -9.16 -9.48 18.00
N LEU A 179 -10.23 -8.93 17.45
CA LEU A 179 -11.10 -9.57 16.48
C LEU A 179 -11.14 -8.71 15.23
N GLY A 180 -11.07 -9.31 14.05
CA GLY A 180 -11.17 -8.56 12.81
C GLY A 180 -11.48 -9.44 11.61
N ALA A 181 -11.73 -8.77 10.50
CA ALA A 181 -12.01 -9.40 9.22
C ALA A 181 -11.33 -8.64 8.08
N TYR A 182 -11.07 -9.36 6.99
CA TYR A 182 -10.82 -8.79 5.67
C TYR A 182 -11.87 -9.37 4.74
N LEU A 183 -12.69 -8.51 4.15
CA LEU A 183 -13.81 -8.90 3.30
C LEU A 183 -13.59 -8.33 1.89
N GLY A 184 -13.46 -9.22 0.90
CA GLY A 184 -13.30 -8.86 -0.50
C GLY A 184 -14.67 -8.68 -1.16
N ILE A 185 -14.95 -7.49 -1.66
CA ILE A 185 -16.24 -7.13 -2.28
C ILE A 185 -15.99 -6.81 -3.75
N GLY A 186 -16.65 -7.55 -4.64
CA GLY A 186 -16.53 -7.41 -6.09
C GLY A 186 -16.86 -8.72 -6.82
N ASN A 187 -16.69 -8.71 -8.13
CA ASN A 187 -16.83 -9.93 -8.95
C ASN A 187 -15.48 -10.66 -9.01
N SER A 188 -15.44 -11.95 -8.71
CA SER A 188 -14.17 -12.69 -8.57
C SER A 188 -13.53 -13.04 -9.91
N TYR A 189 -14.15 -13.91 -10.71
CA TYR A 189 -13.60 -14.44 -11.95
C TYR A 189 -14.60 -14.33 -13.10
N GLN A 190 -14.06 -14.23 -14.32
CA GLN A 190 -14.78 -14.36 -15.58
C GLN A 190 -14.06 -15.35 -16.49
N MET A 191 -14.82 -16.02 -17.37
CA MET A 191 -14.24 -16.87 -18.40
C MET A 191 -14.12 -16.06 -19.69
N LEU A 192 -12.91 -15.94 -20.20
CA LEU A 192 -12.61 -15.27 -21.48
C LEU A 192 -12.11 -16.32 -22.48
N THR A 193 -12.32 -16.08 -23.76
CA THR A 193 -11.71 -16.88 -24.82
C THR A 193 -10.26 -16.39 -24.99
N ASP A 194 -9.30 -17.27 -24.74
CA ASP A 194 -7.89 -17.00 -25.02
C ASP A 194 -7.68 -16.79 -26.53
N PRO A 195 -7.19 -15.62 -26.97
CA PRO A 195 -7.02 -15.32 -28.39
C PRO A 195 -6.00 -16.25 -29.08
N GLY A 196 -5.05 -16.80 -28.33
CA GLY A 196 -4.00 -17.68 -28.88
C GLY A 196 -4.42 -19.11 -29.06
N THR A 197 -5.26 -19.63 -28.16
CA THR A 197 -5.67 -21.04 -28.14
C THR A 197 -7.13 -21.26 -28.52
N GLY A 198 -7.97 -20.21 -28.50
CA GLY A 198 -9.42 -20.30 -28.70
C GLY A 198 -10.16 -21.00 -27.54
N GLN A 199 -9.47 -21.35 -26.46
CA GLN A 199 -10.03 -22.06 -25.32
C GLN A 199 -10.51 -21.08 -24.23
N PRO A 200 -11.55 -21.45 -23.43
CA PRO A 200 -11.91 -20.67 -22.26
C PRO A 200 -10.77 -20.64 -21.24
N ALA A 201 -10.37 -19.43 -20.80
CA ALA A 201 -9.38 -19.21 -19.76
C ALA A 201 -9.97 -18.32 -18.66
N PRO A 202 -9.71 -18.61 -17.38
CA PRO A 202 -10.14 -17.76 -16.29
C PRO A 202 -9.36 -16.45 -16.29
N ALA A 203 -10.07 -15.33 -16.09
CA ALA A 203 -9.49 -14.02 -15.87
C ALA A 203 -10.13 -13.39 -14.64
N LEU A 204 -9.40 -12.47 -13.97
CA LEU A 204 -9.98 -11.70 -12.89
C LEU A 204 -11.03 -10.73 -13.44
N HIS A 205 -12.17 -10.67 -12.79
CA HIS A 205 -13.18 -9.67 -13.12
C HIS A 205 -12.95 -8.38 -12.33
N SER A 206 -12.47 -8.50 -11.11
CA SER A 206 -12.02 -7.39 -10.28
C SER A 206 -10.88 -7.83 -9.35
N GLU A 207 -10.11 -6.89 -8.83
CA GLU A 207 -8.97 -7.18 -7.98
C GLU A 207 -9.41 -7.80 -6.64
N PHE A 208 -10.19 -7.05 -5.88
CA PHE A 208 -10.54 -7.44 -4.52
C PHE A 208 -11.69 -8.44 -4.43
N GLY A 209 -12.51 -8.56 -5.47
CA GLY A 209 -13.55 -9.59 -5.53
C GLY A 209 -13.01 -11.02 -5.63
N ALA A 210 -11.73 -11.18 -5.99
CA ALA A 210 -11.06 -12.48 -6.01
C ALA A 210 -10.36 -12.82 -4.68
N TYR A 211 -10.30 -11.88 -3.73
CA TYR A 211 -9.68 -12.10 -2.43
C TYR A 211 -10.61 -12.94 -1.54
N PRO A 212 -10.08 -13.95 -0.83
CA PRO A 212 -10.88 -14.71 0.11
C PRO A 212 -11.25 -13.85 1.32
N ASP A 213 -12.45 -14.03 1.84
CA ASP A 213 -12.81 -13.49 3.13
C ASP A 213 -11.99 -14.16 4.23
N LEU A 214 -11.47 -13.35 5.14
CA LEU A 214 -10.67 -13.80 6.27
C LEU A 214 -11.25 -13.24 7.56
N LEU A 215 -11.53 -14.13 8.51
CA LEU A 215 -11.81 -13.77 9.89
C LEU A 215 -10.60 -14.15 10.75
N TYR A 216 -10.20 -13.26 11.65
CA TYR A 216 -9.08 -13.54 12.53
C TYR A 216 -9.35 -13.11 13.96
N THR A 217 -8.67 -13.80 14.88
CA THR A 217 -8.56 -13.40 16.28
C THR A 217 -7.09 -13.46 16.70
N ALA A 218 -6.66 -12.52 17.52
CA ALA A 218 -5.33 -12.51 18.10
C ALA A 218 -5.41 -12.21 19.60
N PHE A 219 -4.63 -12.97 20.37
CA PHE A 219 -4.45 -12.74 21.79
C PHE A 219 -3.02 -12.26 22.03
N ARG A 220 -2.87 -11.06 22.58
CA ARG A 220 -1.56 -10.42 22.81
C ARG A 220 -1.31 -10.23 24.29
N ILE A 221 -0.13 -10.65 24.75
CA ILE A 221 0.34 -10.45 26.12
C ILE A 221 1.72 -9.78 26.03
N TYR A 222 1.87 -8.69 26.75
CA TYR A 222 3.16 -7.98 26.88
C TYR A 222 3.71 -8.22 28.30
N PHE A 223 5.02 -8.49 28.44
CA PHE A 223 5.68 -8.72 29.73
C PHE A 223 6.70 -7.61 29.99
#